data_a2dcc51375bbbd958337a29c22a7eace
#
_entry.id   a2dcc51375bbbd958337a29c22a7eace
#
_cell.length_a   1.000
_cell.length_b   1.000
_cell.length_c   1.000
_cell.angle_alpha   90.00
_cell.angle_beta   90.00
_cell.angle_gamma   90.00
#
_symmetry.space_group_name_H-M   'P 1'
#
loop_
_entity.id
_entity.type
_entity.pdbx_description
1 polymer ?
#
loop_
_entity_poly.entity_id
_entity_poly.type
_entity_poly.pdbx_seq_one_letter_code
_entity_poly.pdbx_strand_id
1 'polypeptide(L)'
;MPKIGRNDPCPCGSGKKYKQCHLPIDEAAAAEQLRLRRSVDSLLPKVIMAAQAQVGAIPAAFDRFWEGKYTPAELEQLDELEGRGGERFLTWFAFDYPLEDGRTLVEQLAAGDLGLSDSHPDQADDQGDATELTDDEARLLHDWVNVRLRPYLAQSVRKGQGMQVSDLLDERTYAVDDQAASRRVEPNEVLVAHLVPAGTRHYIAGAAAHLTEDTREKLREFAELHLEALQREQPDATWEDMIRARSETLNHFVMQLPVEEPNPTLLDNIVLQTRISLKLAGESLGIGGKDED
;
A
#
# COMPACT_ATOMS: atom_id res chain seq x y z
N MET A 1 -13.22 -23.68 7.08
CA MET A 1 -14.51 -24.16 7.62
C MET A 1 -14.95 -25.35 6.79
N PRO A 2 -15.59 -26.40 7.36
CA PRO A 2 -16.12 -27.49 6.56
C PRO A 2 -17.16 -26.93 5.57
N LYS A 3 -17.16 -27.44 4.35
CA LYS A 3 -18.07 -27.02 3.28
C LYS A 3 -19.48 -27.51 3.63
N ILE A 4 -20.40 -26.57 3.88
CA ILE A 4 -21.78 -26.88 4.23
C ILE A 4 -22.52 -27.36 2.97
N GLY A 5 -23.15 -28.52 3.02
CA GLY A 5 -23.94 -29.07 1.93
C GLY A 5 -25.25 -28.30 1.74
N ARG A 6 -25.71 -28.17 0.50
CA ARG A 6 -26.98 -27.46 0.16
C ARG A 6 -28.20 -27.95 0.96
N ASN A 7 -28.21 -29.22 1.35
CA ASN A 7 -29.32 -29.85 2.07
C ASN A 7 -29.09 -29.94 3.59
N ASP A 8 -27.93 -29.57 4.09
CA ASP A 8 -27.63 -29.59 5.52
C ASP A 8 -28.47 -28.56 6.28
N PRO A 9 -28.68 -28.76 7.60
CA PRO A 9 -29.28 -27.73 8.44
C PRO A 9 -28.47 -26.43 8.37
N CYS A 10 -29.14 -25.28 8.29
CA CYS A 10 -28.49 -24.01 8.23
C CYS A 10 -27.79 -23.72 9.56
N PRO A 11 -26.50 -23.31 9.58
CA PRO A 11 -25.73 -23.06 10.79
C PRO A 11 -26.24 -21.87 11.63
N CYS A 12 -27.15 -21.05 11.07
CA CYS A 12 -27.81 -19.97 11.81
C CYS A 12 -28.85 -20.42 12.82
N GLY A 13 -29.13 -21.72 12.93
CA GLY A 13 -30.11 -22.27 13.87
C GLY A 13 -31.59 -22.09 13.49
N SER A 14 -31.89 -21.62 12.25
CA SER A 14 -33.25 -21.37 11.79
C SER A 14 -34.10 -22.66 11.55
N GLY A 15 -33.50 -23.84 11.66
CA GLY A 15 -34.11 -25.11 11.35
C GLY A 15 -34.37 -25.36 9.86
N LYS A 16 -34.09 -24.39 8.97
CA LYS A 16 -34.25 -24.53 7.52
C LYS A 16 -32.97 -25.16 6.91
N LYS A 17 -33.12 -25.77 5.73
CA LYS A 17 -31.97 -26.23 4.94
C LYS A 17 -31.14 -25.03 4.48
N TYR A 18 -29.81 -25.17 4.38
CA TYR A 18 -28.89 -24.12 3.96
C TYR A 18 -29.33 -23.49 2.64
N LYS A 19 -29.70 -24.27 1.64
CA LYS A 19 -30.20 -23.78 0.33
C LYS A 19 -31.43 -22.87 0.41
N GLN A 20 -32.24 -22.98 1.47
CA GLN A 20 -33.47 -22.20 1.68
C GLN A 20 -33.28 -21.04 2.66
N CYS A 21 -32.07 -20.87 3.17
CA CYS A 21 -31.74 -19.86 4.20
C CYS A 21 -30.55 -19.01 3.76
N HIS A 22 -29.32 -19.44 4.05
CA HIS A 22 -28.13 -18.62 3.84
C HIS A 22 -27.47 -18.80 2.48
N LEU A 23 -27.67 -19.91 1.78
CA LEU A 23 -27.03 -20.13 0.47
C LEU A 23 -27.27 -18.98 -0.53
N PRO A 24 -28.51 -18.45 -0.73
CA PRO A 24 -28.72 -17.33 -1.64
C PRO A 24 -27.99 -16.05 -1.20
N ILE A 25 -27.87 -15.81 0.11
CA ILE A 25 -27.17 -14.66 0.69
C ILE A 25 -25.67 -14.81 0.45
N ASP A 26 -25.13 -15.99 0.72
CA ASP A 26 -23.71 -16.27 0.55
C ASP A 26 -23.29 -16.26 -0.94
N GLU A 27 -24.16 -16.77 -1.84
CA GLU A 27 -23.95 -16.70 -3.28
C GLU A 27 -23.99 -15.24 -3.79
N ALA A 28 -24.90 -14.42 -3.29
CA ALA A 28 -24.98 -13.00 -3.64
C ALA A 28 -23.75 -12.23 -3.13
N ALA A 29 -23.32 -12.47 -1.90
CA ALA A 29 -22.11 -11.85 -1.33
C ALA A 29 -20.85 -12.26 -2.10
N ALA A 30 -20.74 -13.53 -2.51
CA ALA A 30 -19.63 -14.00 -3.32
C ALA A 30 -19.62 -13.38 -4.72
N ALA A 31 -20.79 -13.24 -5.35
CA ALA A 31 -20.93 -12.59 -6.65
C ALA A 31 -20.54 -11.10 -6.58
N GLU A 32 -21.00 -10.40 -5.54
CA GLU A 32 -20.65 -9.01 -5.28
C GLU A 32 -19.13 -8.84 -5.08
N GLN A 33 -18.50 -9.68 -4.25
CA GLN A 33 -17.05 -9.63 -4.03
C GLN A 33 -16.26 -9.89 -5.33
N LEU A 34 -16.75 -10.81 -6.18
CA LEU A 34 -16.14 -11.05 -7.48
C LEU A 34 -16.29 -9.84 -8.43
N ARG A 35 -17.44 -9.17 -8.39
CA ARG A 35 -17.69 -7.95 -9.16
C ARG A 35 -16.72 -6.84 -8.73
N LEU A 36 -16.63 -6.57 -7.43
CA LEU A 36 -15.71 -5.57 -6.88
C LEU A 36 -14.25 -5.89 -7.21
N ARG A 37 -13.85 -7.16 -7.15
CA ARG A 37 -12.50 -7.55 -7.56
C ARG A 37 -12.23 -7.17 -9.02
N ARG A 38 -13.14 -7.46 -9.94
CA ARG A 38 -12.99 -7.08 -11.35
C ARG A 38 -12.85 -5.57 -11.52
N SER A 39 -13.60 -4.80 -10.72
CA SER A 39 -13.47 -3.35 -10.73
C SER A 39 -12.10 -2.88 -10.19
N VAL A 40 -11.53 -3.55 -9.18
CA VAL A 40 -10.14 -3.30 -8.74
C VAL A 40 -9.16 -3.60 -9.86
N ASP A 41 -9.28 -4.78 -10.49
CA ASP A 41 -8.38 -5.22 -11.57
C ASP A 41 -8.46 -4.28 -12.81
N SER A 42 -9.58 -3.60 -13.03
CA SER A 42 -9.76 -2.60 -14.08
C SER A 42 -9.29 -1.19 -13.67
N LEU A 43 -9.55 -0.78 -12.43
CA LEU A 43 -9.28 0.58 -11.96
C LEU A 43 -7.80 0.83 -11.69
N LEU A 44 -7.08 -0.13 -11.08
CA LEU A 44 -5.66 0.05 -10.74
C LEU A 44 -4.80 0.42 -11.96
N PRO A 45 -4.89 -0.26 -13.11
CA PRO A 45 -4.15 0.15 -14.31
C PRO A 45 -4.48 1.58 -14.75
N LYS A 46 -5.75 2.00 -14.67
CA LYS A 46 -6.17 3.37 -15.03
C LYS A 46 -5.50 4.41 -14.11
N VAL A 47 -5.45 4.14 -12.79
CA VAL A 47 -4.76 5.01 -11.82
C VAL A 47 -3.26 5.10 -12.12
N ILE A 48 -2.61 3.97 -12.44
CA ILE A 48 -1.18 3.94 -12.78
C ILE A 48 -0.90 4.68 -14.10
N MET A 49 -1.76 4.54 -15.10
CA MET A 49 -1.65 5.31 -16.36
C MET A 49 -1.79 6.82 -16.09
N ALA A 50 -2.75 7.23 -15.27
CA ALA A 50 -2.89 8.62 -14.87
C ALA A 50 -1.66 9.14 -14.10
N ALA A 51 -1.03 8.29 -13.27
CA ALA A 51 0.23 8.61 -12.59
C ALA A 51 1.38 8.83 -13.60
N GLN A 52 1.53 7.96 -14.58
CA GLN A 52 2.54 8.10 -15.65
C GLN A 52 2.36 9.38 -16.49
N ALA A 53 1.12 9.85 -16.63
CA ALA A 53 0.82 11.09 -17.35
C ALA A 53 1.28 12.37 -16.60
N GLN A 54 1.60 12.29 -15.30
CA GLN A 54 2.06 13.42 -14.46
C GLN A 54 3.55 13.74 -14.66
N VAL A 55 4.01 13.87 -15.91
CA VAL A 55 5.43 13.97 -16.30
C VAL A 55 6.17 15.08 -15.53
N GLY A 56 5.51 16.19 -15.22
CA GLY A 56 6.13 17.33 -14.50
C GLY A 56 6.47 17.04 -13.06
N ALA A 57 5.69 16.22 -12.35
CA ALA A 57 5.88 15.89 -10.95
C ALA A 57 6.78 14.66 -10.71
N ILE A 58 6.88 13.78 -11.70
CA ILE A 58 7.62 12.51 -11.58
C ILE A 58 9.08 12.68 -11.16
N PRO A 59 9.91 13.59 -11.72
CA PRO A 59 11.32 13.68 -11.34
C PRO A 59 11.53 13.97 -9.85
N ALA A 60 10.82 14.94 -9.29
CA ALA A 60 10.93 15.28 -7.87
C ALA A 60 10.40 14.16 -6.95
N ALA A 61 9.30 13.52 -7.35
CA ALA A 61 8.75 12.39 -6.63
C ALA A 61 9.70 11.18 -6.66
N PHE A 62 10.33 10.93 -7.81
CA PHE A 62 11.28 9.85 -8.00
C PHE A 62 12.49 10.03 -7.07
N ASP A 63 13.10 11.22 -7.08
CA ASP A 63 14.23 11.54 -6.20
C ASP A 63 13.86 11.38 -4.72
N ARG A 64 12.66 11.80 -4.32
CA ARG A 64 12.15 11.64 -2.96
C ARG A 64 11.98 10.17 -2.58
N PHE A 65 11.34 9.36 -3.43
CA PHE A 65 11.07 7.95 -3.16
C PHE A 65 12.34 7.10 -3.09
N TRP A 66 13.34 7.43 -3.92
CA TRP A 66 14.59 6.69 -4.05
C TRP A 66 15.79 7.39 -3.36
N GLU A 67 15.58 8.50 -2.64
CA GLU A 67 16.65 9.31 -2.03
C GLU A 67 17.77 9.69 -3.01
N GLY A 68 17.47 9.86 -4.30
CA GLY A 68 18.48 10.14 -5.33
C GLY A 68 19.49 9.00 -5.59
N LYS A 69 19.24 7.79 -5.06
CA LYS A 69 20.19 6.65 -5.16
C LYS A 69 20.15 5.93 -6.49
N TYR A 70 19.06 6.06 -7.25
CA TYR A 70 18.85 5.35 -8.50
C TYR A 70 18.48 6.30 -9.63
N THR A 71 18.90 5.97 -10.84
CA THR A 71 18.36 6.52 -12.08
C THR A 71 17.21 5.63 -12.59
N PRO A 72 16.28 6.13 -13.41
CA PRO A 72 15.24 5.30 -14.02
C PRO A 72 15.79 4.07 -14.78
N ALA A 73 16.94 4.23 -15.47
CA ALA A 73 17.58 3.13 -16.20
C ALA A 73 18.17 2.04 -15.28
N GLU A 74 18.71 2.43 -14.10
CA GLU A 74 19.18 1.48 -13.10
C GLU A 74 17.99 0.76 -12.46
N LEU A 75 16.90 1.48 -12.23
CA LEU A 75 15.69 0.90 -11.65
C LEU A 75 15.04 -0.15 -12.58
N GLU A 76 15.04 0.11 -13.88
CA GLU A 76 14.54 -0.84 -14.88
C GLU A 76 15.31 -2.17 -14.83
N GLN A 77 16.64 -2.12 -14.60
CA GLN A 77 17.46 -3.31 -14.41
C GLN A 77 17.13 -4.03 -13.09
N LEU A 78 16.89 -3.26 -12.01
CA LEU A 78 16.49 -3.82 -10.72
C LEU A 78 15.10 -4.46 -10.78
N ASP A 79 14.18 -3.91 -11.56
CA ASP A 79 12.84 -4.48 -11.77
C ASP A 79 12.90 -5.89 -12.38
N GLU A 80 13.83 -6.14 -13.26
CA GLU A 80 14.05 -7.48 -13.83
C GLU A 80 14.64 -8.46 -12.79
N LEU A 81 15.48 -7.97 -11.87
CA LEU A 81 16.22 -8.80 -10.92
C LEU A 81 15.51 -8.95 -9.57
N GLU A 82 14.91 -7.89 -9.03
CA GLU A 82 14.33 -7.83 -7.69
C GLU A 82 12.81 -7.58 -7.67
N GLY A 83 12.20 -7.50 -8.84
CA GLY A 83 10.78 -7.39 -9.04
C GLY A 83 10.16 -6.07 -8.61
N ARG A 84 9.99 -5.16 -9.57
CA ARG A 84 8.90 -4.17 -9.55
C ARG A 84 9.15 -2.89 -8.77
N GLY A 85 10.38 -2.37 -8.76
CA GLY A 85 10.68 -1.06 -8.19
C GLY A 85 9.88 0.07 -8.84
N GLY A 86 9.76 0.08 -10.16
CA GLY A 86 8.95 1.04 -10.92
C GLY A 86 7.47 0.95 -10.56
N GLU A 87 6.92 -0.25 -10.39
CA GLU A 87 5.53 -0.45 -9.98
C GLU A 87 5.30 0.05 -8.54
N ARG A 88 6.24 -0.18 -7.60
CA ARG A 88 6.18 0.38 -6.24
C ARG A 88 6.21 1.90 -6.26
N PHE A 89 7.10 2.49 -7.06
CA PHE A 89 7.21 3.93 -7.19
C PHE A 89 5.92 4.55 -7.74
N LEU A 90 5.39 4.06 -8.84
CA LEU A 90 4.19 4.61 -9.46
C LEU A 90 2.96 4.47 -8.55
N THR A 91 2.87 3.36 -7.80
CA THR A 91 1.80 3.20 -6.82
C THR A 91 1.94 4.20 -5.68
N TRP A 92 3.14 4.35 -5.11
CA TRP A 92 3.39 5.36 -4.09
C TRP A 92 3.12 6.78 -4.61
N PHE A 93 3.55 7.09 -5.83
CA PHE A 93 3.28 8.39 -6.47
C PHE A 93 1.77 8.68 -6.54
N ALA A 94 0.98 7.69 -6.93
CA ALA A 94 -0.47 7.87 -7.07
C ALA A 94 -1.19 8.04 -5.72
N PHE A 95 -0.77 7.29 -4.69
CA PHE A 95 -1.48 7.20 -3.42
C PHE A 95 -0.92 8.10 -2.32
N ASP A 96 0.37 8.46 -2.35
CA ASP A 96 1.05 9.14 -1.26
C ASP A 96 1.64 10.49 -1.63
N TYR A 97 2.14 10.66 -2.87
CA TYR A 97 2.85 11.88 -3.24
C TYR A 97 1.89 13.07 -3.40
N PRO A 98 2.09 14.18 -2.64
CA PRO A 98 1.26 15.36 -2.79
C PRO A 98 1.64 16.11 -4.07
N LEU A 99 0.65 16.36 -4.93
CA LEU A 99 0.79 17.20 -6.11
C LEU A 99 0.76 18.70 -5.72
N GLU A 100 0.78 19.62 -6.69
CA GLU A 100 0.90 21.06 -6.46
C GLU A 100 -0.15 21.64 -5.52
N ASP A 101 -1.36 21.08 -5.51
CA ASP A 101 -2.46 21.51 -4.63
C ASP A 101 -2.43 20.82 -3.23
N GLY A 102 -1.42 20.01 -2.97
CA GLY A 102 -1.25 19.27 -1.71
C GLY A 102 -2.06 17.97 -1.60
N ARG A 103 -2.86 17.63 -2.63
CA ARG A 103 -3.62 16.36 -2.70
C ARG A 103 -2.85 15.31 -3.50
N THR A 104 -3.12 14.05 -3.20
CA THR A 104 -2.58 12.94 -3.99
C THR A 104 -3.35 12.80 -5.31
N LEU A 105 -2.76 12.07 -6.26
CA LEU A 105 -3.43 11.79 -7.53
C LEU A 105 -4.79 11.07 -7.32
N VAL A 106 -4.83 10.09 -6.42
CA VAL A 106 -6.08 9.37 -6.10
C VAL A 106 -7.13 10.31 -5.51
N GLU A 107 -6.74 11.26 -4.65
CA GLU A 107 -7.65 12.28 -4.11
C GLU A 107 -8.21 13.20 -5.20
N GLN A 108 -7.38 13.62 -6.18
CA GLN A 108 -7.84 14.44 -7.32
C GLN A 108 -8.76 13.67 -8.28
N LEU A 109 -8.43 12.41 -8.56
CA LEU A 109 -9.28 11.52 -9.39
C LEU A 109 -10.63 11.27 -8.72
N ALA A 110 -10.65 11.01 -7.40
CA ALA A 110 -11.90 10.81 -6.65
C ALA A 110 -12.78 12.07 -6.60
N ALA A 111 -12.16 13.24 -6.60
CA ALA A 111 -12.87 14.52 -6.67
C ALA A 111 -13.38 14.86 -8.08
N GLY A 112 -12.94 14.15 -9.12
CA GLY A 112 -13.27 14.44 -10.51
C GLY A 112 -12.51 15.63 -11.10
N ASP A 113 -11.44 16.10 -10.42
CA ASP A 113 -10.62 17.24 -10.87
C ASP A 113 -9.63 16.82 -11.97
N LEU A 114 -9.31 15.53 -12.05
CA LEU A 114 -8.54 14.92 -13.13
C LEU A 114 -9.39 13.85 -13.82
N GLY A 115 -9.38 13.87 -15.16
CA GLY A 115 -9.93 12.79 -15.97
C GLY A 115 -8.93 11.64 -16.09
N LEU A 116 -9.42 10.41 -16.18
CA LEU A 116 -8.63 9.26 -16.60
C LEU A 116 -8.52 9.27 -18.14
N SER A 117 -8.01 10.34 -18.75
CA SER A 117 -7.94 10.43 -20.20
C SER A 117 -6.73 9.65 -20.73
N ASP A 118 -6.95 8.84 -21.77
CA ASP A 118 -5.90 8.30 -22.62
C ASP A 118 -5.14 9.47 -23.30
N SER A 119 -4.09 9.93 -22.63
CA SER A 119 -3.23 10.99 -23.18
C SER A 119 -2.08 10.39 -23.98
N HIS A 120 -2.39 9.70 -25.06
CA HIS A 120 -1.52 9.62 -26.21
C HIS A 120 -2.23 10.31 -27.38
N PRO A 121 -1.80 11.56 -27.77
CA PRO A 121 -2.43 12.31 -28.84
C PRO A 121 -2.33 11.66 -30.23
N ASP A 122 -1.63 10.54 -30.38
CA ASP A 122 -1.37 9.88 -31.67
C ASP A 122 -2.10 8.55 -31.89
N GLN A 123 -2.98 8.10 -30.98
CA GLN A 123 -3.76 6.87 -31.16
C GLN A 123 -5.25 7.09 -30.81
N ALA A 124 -5.89 7.94 -31.62
CA ALA A 124 -7.34 7.99 -31.65
C ALA A 124 -7.86 6.87 -32.56
N ASP A 125 -7.97 5.65 -32.03
CA ASP A 125 -8.68 4.56 -32.68
C ASP A 125 -10.11 4.47 -32.10
N ASP A 126 -11.05 4.34 -33.02
CA ASP A 126 -12.50 4.36 -32.98
C ASP A 126 -13.13 3.19 -32.17
N GLN A 127 -12.63 2.94 -30.94
CA GLN A 127 -13.24 1.98 -30.00
C GLN A 127 -13.56 2.67 -28.67
N GLY A 128 -14.85 2.92 -28.51
CA GLY A 128 -15.61 3.42 -27.37
C GLY A 128 -14.88 3.64 -26.06
N ASP A 129 -14.74 4.88 -25.70
CA ASP A 129 -14.69 5.52 -24.38
C ASP A 129 -14.25 4.64 -23.18
N ALA A 130 -12.98 4.22 -23.19
CA ALA A 130 -12.33 3.53 -22.07
C ALA A 130 -12.03 4.48 -20.88
N THR A 131 -12.44 5.73 -20.96
CA THR A 131 -12.09 6.85 -20.09
C THR A 131 -13.10 7.11 -18.96
N GLU A 132 -14.32 6.58 -19.05
CA GLU A 132 -15.31 6.77 -17.98
C GLU A 132 -15.17 5.71 -16.90
N LEU A 133 -15.25 6.17 -15.65
CA LEU A 133 -15.35 5.29 -14.48
C LEU A 133 -16.75 4.68 -14.44
N THR A 134 -16.83 3.37 -14.23
CA THR A 134 -18.08 2.74 -13.83
C THR A 134 -18.47 3.18 -12.41
N ASP A 135 -19.75 3.05 -12.04
CA ASP A 135 -20.23 3.37 -10.69
C ASP A 135 -19.44 2.63 -9.57
N ASP A 136 -18.99 1.42 -9.86
CA ASP A 136 -18.19 0.63 -8.92
C ASP A 136 -16.78 1.16 -8.81
N GLU A 137 -16.14 1.53 -9.93
CA GLU A 137 -14.82 2.13 -9.93
C GLU A 137 -14.81 3.50 -9.23
N ALA A 138 -15.82 4.31 -9.46
CA ALA A 138 -15.96 5.62 -8.78
C ALA A 138 -16.10 5.44 -7.26
N ARG A 139 -16.89 4.46 -6.81
CA ARG A 139 -17.01 4.14 -5.38
C ARG A 139 -15.70 3.64 -4.80
N LEU A 140 -15.02 2.71 -5.48
CA LEU A 140 -13.72 2.21 -5.04
C LEU A 140 -12.69 3.34 -4.93
N LEU A 141 -12.66 4.23 -5.91
CA LEU A 141 -11.73 5.37 -5.91
C LEU A 141 -11.96 6.28 -4.68
N HIS A 142 -13.21 6.52 -4.31
CA HIS A 142 -13.55 7.22 -3.07
C HIS A 142 -13.09 6.48 -1.82
N ASP A 143 -13.22 5.16 -1.78
CA ASP A 143 -12.75 4.34 -0.66
C ASP A 143 -11.21 4.34 -0.56
N TRP A 144 -10.51 4.63 -1.66
CA TRP A 144 -9.05 4.60 -1.75
C TRP A 144 -8.34 5.90 -1.34
N VAL A 145 -9.05 7.01 -1.15
CA VAL A 145 -8.46 8.35 -0.86
C VAL A 145 -7.55 8.36 0.38
N ASN A 146 -7.78 7.47 1.34
CA ASN A 146 -6.96 7.35 2.55
C ASN A 146 -5.97 6.17 2.53
N VAL A 147 -5.86 5.45 1.42
CA VAL A 147 -4.87 4.39 1.27
C VAL A 147 -3.48 5.01 1.17
N ARG A 148 -2.54 4.48 1.94
CA ARG A 148 -1.14 4.92 1.97
C ARG A 148 -0.22 3.71 2.07
N LEU A 149 1.05 3.89 1.75
CA LEU A 149 2.09 2.89 1.94
C LEU A 149 2.24 2.59 3.43
N ARG A 150 2.10 1.32 3.83
CA ARG A 150 2.20 0.88 5.23
C ARG A 150 2.91 -0.47 5.37
N PRO A 151 3.50 -0.75 6.53
CA PRO A 151 4.06 -2.05 6.84
C PRO A 151 2.99 -2.96 7.47
N TYR A 152 2.88 -4.18 6.97
CA TYR A 152 1.90 -5.17 7.42
C TYR A 152 2.57 -6.47 7.83
N LEU A 153 2.21 -7.00 8.99
CA LEU A 153 2.63 -8.32 9.46
C LEU A 153 1.67 -9.39 8.92
N ALA A 154 2.19 -10.40 8.26
CA ALA A 154 1.42 -11.57 7.83
C ALA A 154 1.12 -12.46 9.05
N GLN A 155 -0.10 -12.41 9.58
CA GLN A 155 -0.51 -13.20 10.75
C GLN A 155 -0.85 -14.65 10.39
N SER A 156 -1.52 -14.84 9.26
CA SER A 156 -1.84 -16.16 8.74
C SER A 156 -1.94 -16.14 7.22
N VAL A 157 -1.41 -17.15 6.58
CA VAL A 157 -1.35 -17.26 5.12
C VAL A 157 -2.03 -18.55 4.66
N ARG A 158 -2.89 -18.42 3.66
CA ARG A 158 -3.46 -19.55 2.92
C ARG A 158 -2.90 -19.52 1.50
N LYS A 159 -1.89 -20.33 1.25
CA LYS A 159 -1.17 -20.36 -0.03
C LYS A 159 -2.12 -20.42 -1.23
N GLY A 160 -1.99 -19.47 -2.14
CA GLY A 160 -2.80 -19.34 -3.35
C GLY A 160 -4.26 -18.89 -3.13
N GLN A 161 -4.62 -18.42 -1.92
CA GLN A 161 -5.97 -17.93 -1.60
C GLN A 161 -5.96 -16.51 -1.04
N GLY A 162 -5.01 -16.18 -0.16
CA GLY A 162 -4.93 -14.90 0.51
C GLY A 162 -4.35 -15.02 1.91
N MET A 163 -4.42 -13.94 2.68
CA MET A 163 -3.82 -13.86 4.00
C MET A 163 -4.60 -12.92 4.94
N GLN A 164 -4.36 -13.07 6.23
CA GLN A 164 -4.70 -12.07 7.24
C GLN A 164 -3.43 -11.33 7.60
N VAL A 165 -3.49 -10.02 7.57
CA VAL A 165 -2.38 -9.17 7.97
C VAL A 165 -2.82 -8.19 9.04
N SER A 166 -1.88 -7.74 9.88
CA SER A 166 -2.08 -6.59 10.76
C SER A 166 -1.13 -5.47 10.38
N ASP A 167 -1.62 -4.25 10.43
CA ASP A 167 -0.76 -3.07 10.33
C ASP A 167 0.25 -3.10 11.49
N LEU A 168 1.51 -2.89 11.18
CA LEU A 168 2.59 -2.97 12.16
C LEU A 168 2.61 -1.74 13.10
N LEU A 169 1.98 -0.64 12.69
CA LEU A 169 1.99 0.65 13.40
C LEU A 169 0.79 0.78 14.35
N ASP A 170 -0.42 0.46 13.88
CA ASP A 170 -1.67 0.67 14.64
C ASP A 170 -2.47 -0.62 14.92
N GLU A 171 -1.92 -1.78 14.56
CA GLU A 171 -2.43 -3.13 14.84
C GLU A 171 -3.80 -3.46 14.19
N ARG A 172 -4.34 -2.60 13.32
CA ARG A 172 -5.55 -2.89 12.55
C ARG A 172 -5.35 -4.12 11.68
N THR A 173 -6.37 -4.96 11.56
CA THR A 173 -6.26 -6.23 10.81
C THR A 173 -7.06 -6.19 9.51
N TYR A 174 -6.51 -6.82 8.47
CA TYR A 174 -7.06 -6.82 7.13
C TYR A 174 -7.08 -8.22 6.53
N ALA A 175 -8.18 -8.56 5.84
CA ALA A 175 -8.27 -9.76 5.03
C ALA A 175 -7.83 -9.44 3.61
N VAL A 176 -6.66 -9.92 3.21
CA VAL A 176 -6.06 -9.66 1.90
C VAL A 176 -6.33 -10.84 0.97
N ASP A 177 -6.95 -10.57 -0.16
CA ASP A 177 -7.25 -11.55 -1.21
C ASP A 177 -6.25 -11.39 -2.37
N ASP A 178 -5.01 -11.83 -2.15
CA ASP A 178 -3.95 -11.87 -3.15
C ASP A 178 -3.36 -13.27 -3.27
N GLN A 179 -3.66 -13.93 -4.39
CA GLN A 179 -3.21 -15.28 -4.65
C GLN A 179 -1.69 -15.36 -4.93
N ALA A 180 -1.14 -14.36 -5.61
CA ALA A 180 0.28 -14.35 -5.98
C ALA A 180 1.16 -14.07 -4.77
N ALA A 181 0.85 -13.04 -3.99
CA ALA A 181 1.55 -12.72 -2.76
C ALA A 181 1.46 -13.85 -1.75
N SER A 182 0.27 -14.43 -1.52
CA SER A 182 0.07 -15.52 -0.57
C SER A 182 0.83 -16.82 -0.88
N ARG A 183 1.35 -16.99 -2.10
CA ARG A 183 2.23 -18.13 -2.43
C ARG A 183 3.67 -17.92 -1.97
N ARG A 184 4.10 -16.67 -1.81
CA ARG A 184 5.48 -16.28 -1.50
C ARG A 184 5.68 -15.91 -0.04
N VAL A 185 4.67 -15.30 0.58
CA VAL A 185 4.71 -14.81 1.96
C VAL A 185 4.50 -15.95 2.94
N GLU A 186 5.30 -15.99 4.00
CA GLU A 186 5.11 -16.87 5.14
C GLU A 186 4.51 -16.11 6.34
N PRO A 187 3.88 -16.81 7.33
CA PRO A 187 3.47 -16.17 8.57
C PRO A 187 4.65 -15.50 9.27
N ASN A 188 4.40 -14.36 9.91
CA ASN A 188 5.34 -13.47 10.59
C ASN A 188 6.24 -12.61 9.69
N GLU A 189 6.24 -12.82 8.38
CA GLU A 189 6.94 -11.92 7.46
C GLU A 189 6.20 -10.58 7.31
N VAL A 190 6.94 -9.56 6.87
CA VAL A 190 6.42 -8.19 6.74
C VAL A 190 6.28 -7.82 5.27
N LEU A 191 5.17 -7.19 4.95
CA LEU A 191 4.90 -6.58 3.65
C LEU A 191 4.88 -5.07 3.79
N VAL A 192 5.63 -4.34 2.97
CA VAL A 192 5.45 -2.89 2.80
C VAL A 192 4.66 -2.67 1.52
N ALA A 193 3.41 -2.24 1.65
CA ALA A 193 2.43 -2.28 0.57
C ALA A 193 1.34 -1.22 0.71
N HIS A 194 0.60 -1.00 -0.38
CA HIS A 194 -0.70 -0.33 -0.38
C HIS A 194 -1.80 -1.38 -0.37
N LEU A 195 -2.69 -1.33 0.59
CA LEU A 195 -3.86 -2.20 0.65
C LEU A 195 -5.12 -1.43 0.29
N VAL A 196 -5.67 -1.70 -0.89
CA VAL A 196 -6.91 -1.07 -1.37
C VAL A 196 -8.12 -1.88 -0.94
N PRO A 197 -9.12 -1.25 -0.29
CA PRO A 197 -10.35 -1.92 0.10
C PRO A 197 -11.26 -2.15 -1.11
N ALA A 198 -11.95 -3.30 -1.10
CA ALA A 198 -13.09 -3.58 -1.98
C ALA A 198 -14.07 -4.52 -1.27
N GLY A 199 -15.17 -3.95 -0.79
CA GLY A 199 -16.14 -4.66 0.03
C GLY A 199 -15.56 -5.14 1.36
N THR A 200 -15.55 -6.44 1.58
CA THR A 200 -15.02 -7.06 2.82
C THR A 200 -13.55 -7.49 2.71
N ARG A 201 -12.91 -7.25 1.58
CA ARG A 201 -11.54 -7.66 1.29
C ARG A 201 -10.66 -6.49 0.94
N HIS A 202 -9.35 -6.72 1.06
CA HIS A 202 -8.33 -5.80 0.59
C HIS A 202 -7.48 -6.49 -0.48
N TYR A 203 -6.90 -5.70 -1.36
CA TYR A 203 -6.03 -6.15 -2.44
C TYR A 203 -4.74 -5.35 -2.38
N ILE A 204 -3.62 -5.96 -2.74
CA ILE A 204 -2.36 -5.24 -2.87
C ILE A 204 -2.42 -4.43 -4.16
N ALA A 205 -2.26 -3.12 -4.04
CA ALA A 205 -2.10 -2.24 -5.20
C ALA A 205 -0.63 -2.20 -5.62
N GLY A 206 -0.37 -2.51 -6.86
CA GLY A 206 0.99 -2.57 -7.40
C GLY A 206 1.85 -3.66 -6.76
N ALA A 207 3.13 -3.37 -6.58
CA ALA A 207 4.09 -4.28 -5.98
C ALA A 207 4.31 -4.01 -4.49
N ALA A 208 4.37 -5.05 -3.69
CA ALA A 208 4.77 -5.00 -2.29
C ALA A 208 6.26 -5.32 -2.14
N ALA A 209 6.96 -4.65 -1.22
CA ALA A 209 8.23 -5.14 -0.71
C ALA A 209 7.96 -6.23 0.32
N HIS A 210 8.73 -7.30 0.25
CA HIS A 210 8.62 -8.45 1.11
C HIS A 210 9.87 -8.55 1.98
N LEU A 211 9.69 -8.58 3.30
CA LEU A 211 10.76 -8.56 4.30
C LEU A 211 10.62 -9.78 5.22
N THR A 212 11.76 -10.30 5.67
CA THR A 212 11.83 -11.41 6.61
C THR A 212 11.32 -11.01 8.00
N GLU A 213 10.96 -12.02 8.82
CA GLU A 213 10.48 -11.82 10.20
C GLU A 213 11.43 -10.96 11.05
N ASP A 214 12.75 -11.14 10.88
CA ASP A 214 13.79 -10.44 11.65
C ASP A 214 13.75 -8.90 11.47
N THR A 215 13.17 -8.42 10.38
CA THR A 215 13.06 -6.97 10.11
C THR A 215 11.94 -6.30 10.89
N ARG A 216 10.98 -7.05 11.40
CA ARG A 216 9.72 -6.55 11.98
C ARG A 216 9.93 -5.47 13.04
N GLU A 217 10.72 -5.77 14.07
CA GLU A 217 10.90 -4.85 15.20
C GLU A 217 11.74 -3.64 14.80
N LYS A 218 12.73 -3.85 13.93
CA LYS A 218 13.58 -2.76 13.45
C LYS A 218 12.86 -1.81 12.49
N LEU A 219 11.97 -2.32 11.64
CA LEU A 219 11.13 -1.46 10.81
C LEU A 219 10.17 -0.64 11.68
N ARG A 220 9.60 -1.22 12.75
CA ARG A 220 8.76 -0.49 13.68
C ARG A 220 9.54 0.59 14.42
N GLU A 221 10.71 0.25 14.98
CA GLU A 221 11.60 1.22 15.65
C GLU A 221 12.02 2.34 14.69
N PHE A 222 12.36 2.01 13.44
CA PHE A 222 12.65 2.98 12.40
C PHE A 222 11.47 3.95 12.15
N ALA A 223 10.26 3.42 12.01
CA ALA A 223 9.05 4.23 11.82
C ALA A 223 8.75 5.11 13.05
N GLU A 224 8.97 4.60 14.27
CA GLU A 224 8.82 5.35 15.53
C GLU A 224 9.75 6.57 15.57
N LEU A 225 11.01 6.44 15.11
CA LEU A 225 11.93 7.57 15.01
C LEU A 225 11.40 8.68 14.09
N HIS A 226 10.78 8.32 12.97
CA HIS A 226 10.17 9.29 12.06
C HIS A 226 8.92 9.96 12.66
N LEU A 227 8.11 9.21 13.42
CA LEU A 227 6.99 9.78 14.17
C LEU A 227 7.48 10.75 15.25
N GLU A 228 8.48 10.36 16.06
CA GLU A 228 9.07 11.22 17.08
C GLU A 228 9.67 12.50 16.45
N ALA A 229 10.31 12.39 15.29
CA ALA A 229 10.82 13.55 14.58
C ALA A 229 9.70 14.50 14.13
N LEU A 230 8.58 13.97 13.66
CA LEU A 230 7.39 14.77 13.32
C LEU A 230 6.77 15.41 14.56
N GLN A 231 6.70 14.68 15.68
CA GLN A 231 6.13 15.17 16.95
C GLN A 231 6.94 16.30 17.58
N ARG A 232 8.21 16.49 17.24
CA ARG A 232 8.96 17.69 17.65
C ARG A 232 8.43 18.94 16.98
N GLU A 233 7.89 18.84 15.78
CA GLU A 233 7.30 19.94 15.02
C GLU A 233 5.78 20.06 15.31
N GLN A 234 5.11 18.94 15.49
CA GLN A 234 3.68 18.78 15.70
C GLN A 234 3.42 17.81 16.85
N PRO A 235 3.36 18.27 18.10
CA PRO A 235 3.35 17.40 19.31
C PRO A 235 2.23 16.35 19.34
N ASP A 236 1.08 16.62 18.71
CA ASP A 236 -0.08 15.72 18.66
C ASP A 236 -0.09 14.82 17.41
N ALA A 237 0.99 14.80 16.61
CA ALA A 237 1.05 14.00 15.39
C ALA A 237 0.89 12.51 15.69
N THR A 238 0.07 11.87 14.89
CA THR A 238 -0.28 10.45 14.95
C THR A 238 0.47 9.63 13.92
N TRP A 239 0.32 8.31 13.94
CA TRP A 239 0.80 7.44 12.87
C TRP A 239 0.24 7.82 11.50
N GLU A 240 -1.02 8.23 11.44
CA GLU A 240 -1.66 8.66 10.20
C GLU A 240 -0.99 9.91 9.63
N ASP A 241 -0.66 10.88 10.50
CA ASP A 241 0.04 12.12 10.10
C ASP A 241 1.46 11.81 9.61
N MET A 242 2.18 10.91 10.28
CA MET A 242 3.52 10.47 9.88
C MET A 242 3.49 9.79 8.51
N ILE A 243 2.57 8.85 8.30
CA ILE A 243 2.42 8.14 7.03
C ILE A 243 2.03 9.13 5.92
N ARG A 244 1.09 10.04 6.16
CA ARG A 244 0.70 11.06 5.17
C ARG A 244 1.87 11.99 4.80
N ALA A 245 2.72 12.32 5.76
CA ALA A 245 3.85 13.24 5.54
C ALA A 245 5.09 12.58 4.96
N ARG A 246 5.35 11.30 5.32
CA ARG A 246 6.68 10.67 5.14
C ARG A 246 6.61 9.16 4.84
N SER A 247 5.58 8.67 4.16
CA SER A 247 5.43 7.23 3.87
C SER A 247 6.58 6.64 3.06
N GLU A 248 7.25 7.47 2.21
CA GLU A 248 8.43 7.06 1.45
C GLU A 248 9.58 6.56 2.32
N THR A 249 9.65 6.99 3.58
CA THR A 249 10.69 6.52 4.51
C THR A 249 10.64 5.01 4.73
N LEU A 250 9.46 4.40 4.62
CA LEU A 250 9.33 2.94 4.65
C LEU A 250 10.06 2.27 3.48
N ASN A 251 10.01 2.87 2.28
CA ASN A 251 10.80 2.41 1.15
C ASN A 251 12.30 2.68 1.37
N HIS A 252 12.66 3.78 2.03
CA HIS A 252 14.06 4.05 2.39
C HIS A 252 14.65 2.98 3.31
N PHE A 253 13.86 2.45 4.25
CA PHE A 253 14.26 1.29 5.05
C PHE A 253 14.48 0.06 4.17
N VAL A 254 13.51 -0.25 3.30
CA VAL A 254 13.59 -1.41 2.37
C VAL A 254 14.86 -1.35 1.52
N MET A 255 15.23 -0.18 0.98
CA MET A 255 16.41 -0.01 0.13
C MET A 255 17.74 -0.20 0.86
N GLN A 256 17.77 -0.13 2.18
CA GLN A 256 18.98 -0.34 2.97
C GLN A 256 19.25 -1.83 3.26
N LEU A 257 18.26 -2.67 2.97
CA LEU A 257 18.40 -4.12 3.16
C LEU A 257 19.12 -4.73 1.95
N PRO A 258 20.04 -5.68 2.18
CA PRO A 258 20.64 -6.43 1.08
C PRO A 258 19.61 -7.37 0.46
N VAL A 259 19.88 -7.81 -0.76
CA VAL A 259 19.09 -8.86 -1.44
C VAL A 259 19.14 -10.19 -0.66
N GLU A 260 20.26 -10.43 0.03
CA GLU A 260 20.43 -11.54 0.95
C GLU A 260 19.81 -11.22 2.31
N GLU A 261 19.50 -12.24 3.12
CA GLU A 261 18.89 -12.06 4.45
C GLU A 261 19.69 -11.05 5.29
N PRO A 262 19.04 -9.98 5.82
CA PRO A 262 19.72 -8.97 6.61
C PRO A 262 20.16 -9.58 7.96
N ASN A 263 21.38 -9.31 8.36
CA ASN A 263 21.85 -9.72 9.69
C ASN A 263 21.43 -8.69 10.77
N PRO A 264 21.32 -9.10 12.06
CA PRO A 264 20.90 -8.21 13.14
C PRO A 264 21.76 -6.95 13.28
N THR A 265 23.07 -7.05 13.06
CA THR A 265 23.98 -5.90 13.14
C THR A 265 23.66 -4.84 12.08
N LEU A 266 23.30 -5.26 10.86
CA LEU A 266 22.89 -4.32 9.81
C LEU A 266 21.60 -3.59 10.20
N LEU A 267 20.61 -4.32 10.71
CA LEU A 267 19.34 -3.73 11.14
C LEU A 267 19.54 -2.72 12.28
N ASP A 268 20.38 -3.05 13.26
CA ASP A 268 20.73 -2.14 14.34
C ASP A 268 21.44 -0.88 13.83
N ASN A 269 22.33 -1.02 12.85
CA ASN A 269 23.03 0.12 12.23
C ASN A 269 22.05 1.03 11.45
N ILE A 270 21.09 0.49 10.72
CA ILE A 270 20.07 1.28 10.01
C ILE A 270 19.33 2.18 11.00
N VAL A 271 18.83 1.61 12.09
CA VAL A 271 18.11 2.36 13.13
C VAL A 271 19.00 3.40 13.80
N LEU A 272 20.25 3.05 14.15
CA LEU A 272 21.19 3.97 14.76
C LEU A 272 21.52 5.16 13.85
N GLN A 273 21.84 4.92 12.58
CA GLN A 273 22.13 5.99 11.62
C GLN A 273 20.93 6.91 11.39
N THR A 274 19.73 6.34 11.31
CA THR A 274 18.49 7.12 11.21
C THR A 274 18.28 8.01 12.43
N ARG A 275 18.49 7.49 13.65
CA ARG A 275 18.40 8.28 14.89
C ARG A 275 19.38 9.45 14.90
N ILE A 276 20.64 9.22 14.50
CA ILE A 276 21.67 10.27 14.43
C ILE A 276 21.27 11.34 13.40
N SER A 277 20.87 10.93 12.21
CA SER A 277 20.48 11.85 11.13
C SER A 277 19.28 12.72 11.51
N LEU A 278 18.24 12.15 12.11
CA LEU A 278 17.05 12.88 12.54
C LEU A 278 17.36 13.83 13.72
N LYS A 279 18.27 13.46 14.62
CA LYS A 279 18.72 14.34 15.70
C LYS A 279 19.47 15.56 15.13
N LEU A 280 20.45 15.35 14.25
CA LEU A 280 21.20 16.43 13.61
C LEU A 280 20.30 17.37 12.79
N ALA A 281 19.32 16.82 12.07
CA ALA A 281 18.33 17.62 11.34
C ALA A 281 17.52 18.50 12.31
N GLY A 282 17.05 17.97 13.42
CA GLY A 282 16.35 18.73 14.44
C GLY A 282 17.19 19.85 15.07
N GLU A 283 18.44 19.58 15.35
CA GLU A 283 19.39 20.58 15.87
C GLU A 283 19.65 21.71 14.86
N SER A 284 19.78 21.37 13.57
CA SER A 284 20.01 22.36 12.50
C SER A 284 18.82 23.30 12.28
N LEU A 285 17.60 22.85 12.57
CA LEU A 285 16.36 23.63 12.47
C LEU A 285 16.05 24.42 13.76
N GLY A 286 16.91 24.32 14.80
CA GLY A 286 16.70 24.99 16.08
C GLY A 286 15.54 24.43 16.91
N ILE A 287 15.05 23.24 16.58
CA ILE A 287 13.94 22.52 17.25
C ILE A 287 14.47 21.66 18.42
N GLY A 288 15.80 21.66 18.67
CA GLY A 288 16.43 20.97 19.79
C GLY A 288 15.99 21.57 21.12
N GLY A 289 15.11 20.85 21.84
CA GLY A 289 14.68 21.24 23.16
C GLY A 289 15.85 21.44 24.10
N LYS A 290 15.73 22.42 24.98
CA LYS A 290 16.57 22.59 26.14
C LYS A 290 16.48 21.31 26.97
N ASP A 291 17.54 20.53 27.01
CA ASP A 291 17.73 19.56 28.09
C ASP A 291 17.74 20.40 29.37
N GLU A 292 16.69 20.26 30.17
CA GLU A 292 16.64 20.77 31.53
C GLU A 292 17.66 20.00 32.36
N ASP A 293 18.56 20.74 32.98
CA ASP A 293 19.49 20.33 34.04
C ASP A 293 18.73 19.71 35.24
#